data_4214ef42cc61697f98be5ad78d60303c
#
_entry.id   4214ef42cc61697f98be5ad78d60303c
#
_cell.length_a   1.000
_cell.length_b   1.000
_cell.length_c   1.000
_cell.angle_alpha   90.00
_cell.angle_beta   90.00
_cell.angle_gamma   90.00
#
_symmetry.space_group_name_H-M   'P 1'
#
loop_
_entity.id
_entity.type
_entity.pdbx_description
1 polymer ?
#
loop_
_entity_poly.entity_id
_entity_poly.type
_entity_poly.pdbx_seq_one_letter_code
_entity_poly.pdbx_strand_id
1 'polypeptide(L)'
;ALKYRDKVLKILKEHASESDITERSLSKAEYFSWINNTNEGTTESQTLANLNFFEWLRQEYGMQLDIYAFDAGLIDGKNIYGSINSQRFKNKFPKGLDSTYLKAKQNGVRLGLWGGPDGFGDTLESAEERKEMLVSLCRNYDWALFKFDAVCGPLREEKEDLFVDMIGECRKYSPDLILLNHRLGLKKAEQCATTFLWEGKESYIDVNSFNTCAAPHNRVGALGRGLVPDLKRLTEDHGVCLSSCLDYWEDELVLQAFNRSLLLSPQIYGNPWLLSDREFPKLARIFNLHRKFSGLLVDGIELPSAYGKYAVSRGDDKTRLITLRNLTWEPQKVKIVLNHEIGLEECKHVKCRLYHPVERILGIYNYGESVEVTVLPFRSMLFYASADESLDGIGVEGTDFEIIKDVAGKPIEINLLGFA
;
A
#
# COMPACT_ATOMS: atom_id res chain seq x y z
N ALA A 1 2.91 -19.06 -3.17
CA ALA A 1 2.82 -17.83 -2.40
C ALA A 1 3.78 -17.84 -1.22
N LEU A 2 3.72 -18.75 -0.26
CA LEU A 2 4.74 -18.84 0.82
C LEU A 2 6.16 -18.93 0.27
N LYS A 3 6.37 -19.71 -0.79
CA LYS A 3 7.67 -19.81 -1.47
C LYS A 3 8.15 -18.47 -2.03
N TYR A 4 7.25 -17.62 -2.54
CA TYR A 4 7.60 -16.28 -3.02
C TYR A 4 7.84 -15.32 -1.86
N ARG A 5 7.06 -15.40 -0.79
CA ARG A 5 7.30 -14.64 0.45
C ARG A 5 8.71 -14.91 0.99
N ASP A 6 9.07 -16.17 1.15
CA ASP A 6 10.39 -16.54 1.67
C ASP A 6 11.52 -16.07 0.75
N LYS A 7 11.30 -16.12 -0.57
CA LYS A 7 12.24 -15.58 -1.56
C LYS A 7 12.39 -14.05 -1.44
N VAL A 8 11.28 -13.32 -1.32
CA VAL A 8 11.29 -11.87 -1.12
C VAL A 8 11.97 -11.51 0.19
N LEU A 9 11.63 -12.18 1.28
CA LEU A 9 12.25 -11.99 2.60
C LEU A 9 13.76 -12.24 2.54
N LYS A 10 14.19 -13.30 1.84
CA LYS A 10 15.60 -13.61 1.66
C LYS A 10 16.32 -12.50 0.89
N ILE A 11 15.77 -12.05 -0.24
CA ILE A 11 16.36 -10.98 -1.06
C ILE A 11 16.48 -9.69 -0.24
N LEU A 12 15.44 -9.33 0.50
CA LEU A 12 15.44 -8.12 1.32
C LEU A 12 16.43 -8.21 2.49
N LYS A 13 16.53 -9.36 3.15
CA LYS A 13 17.53 -9.59 4.20
C LYS A 13 18.97 -9.53 3.67
N GLU A 14 19.21 -10.02 2.46
CA GLU A 14 20.53 -9.97 1.83
C GLU A 14 20.97 -8.55 1.43
N HIS A 15 20.04 -7.64 1.24
CA HIS A 15 20.27 -6.32 0.68
C HIS A 15 19.92 -5.14 1.59
N ALA A 16 19.34 -5.38 2.75
CA ALA A 16 18.96 -4.32 3.68
C ALA A 16 19.99 -4.11 4.78
N SER A 17 20.08 -2.88 5.29
CA SER A 17 20.70 -2.61 6.57
C SER A 17 19.84 -3.22 7.67
N GLU A 18 20.45 -3.78 8.71
CA GLU A 18 19.75 -4.43 9.84
C GLU A 18 18.71 -3.53 10.54
N SER A 19 18.76 -2.21 10.29
CA SER A 19 17.86 -1.23 10.89
C SER A 19 16.51 -1.06 10.17
N ASP A 20 16.38 -1.51 8.90
CA ASP A 20 15.24 -1.10 8.06
C ASP A 20 14.19 -2.19 7.83
N ILE A 21 14.48 -3.43 8.20
CA ILE A 21 13.56 -4.56 7.98
C ILE A 21 13.36 -5.33 9.28
N THR A 22 12.14 -5.26 9.78
CA THR A 22 11.70 -6.21 10.79
C THR A 22 11.34 -7.53 10.11
N GLU A 23 11.66 -8.67 10.75
CA GLU A 23 11.32 -10.00 10.22
C GLU A 23 9.81 -10.17 9.97
N ARG A 24 8.97 -9.33 10.56
CA ARG A 24 7.51 -9.44 10.56
C ARG A 24 6.82 -8.59 9.51
N SER A 25 7.34 -7.43 9.16
CA SER A 25 6.68 -6.57 8.16
C SER A 25 7.67 -5.91 7.24
N LEU A 26 7.34 -5.94 5.95
CA LEU A 26 8.08 -5.31 4.88
C LEU A 26 7.26 -4.20 4.21
N SER A 27 6.06 -3.94 4.72
CA SER A 27 5.15 -2.98 4.11
C SER A 27 5.69 -1.57 4.18
N LYS A 28 5.62 -0.88 3.05
CA LYS A 28 5.95 0.54 2.88
C LYS A 28 4.72 1.27 2.39
N ALA A 29 4.33 2.33 3.09
CA ALA A 29 3.23 3.20 2.67
C ALA A 29 3.61 3.98 1.42
N GLU A 30 2.81 3.90 0.37
CA GLU A 30 3.13 4.47 -0.94
C GLU A 30 2.03 5.39 -1.46
N TYR A 31 2.46 6.51 -2.04
CA TYR A 31 1.70 7.27 -3.01
C TYR A 31 2.32 7.09 -4.39
N PHE A 32 1.47 6.77 -5.35
CA PHE A 32 1.85 6.56 -6.72
C PHE A 32 1.20 7.63 -7.60
N SER A 33 1.97 8.37 -8.37
CA SER A 33 1.48 9.55 -9.09
C SER A 33 0.72 9.22 -10.38
N TRP A 34 0.07 8.08 -10.44
CA TRP A 34 -0.79 7.68 -11.55
C TRP A 34 -2.17 8.31 -11.43
N ILE A 35 -2.77 8.68 -12.57
CA ILE A 35 -4.13 9.23 -12.66
C ILE A 35 -4.34 10.41 -11.70
N ASN A 36 -3.33 11.18 -11.57
CA ASN A 36 -3.43 12.50 -10.97
C ASN A 36 -3.43 13.57 -12.09
N ASN A 37 -3.47 14.81 -11.72
CA ASN A 37 -3.39 15.93 -12.67
C ASN A 37 -2.03 16.09 -13.36
N THR A 38 -1.12 15.14 -13.17
CA THR A 38 0.21 15.13 -13.77
C THR A 38 0.37 14.10 -14.91
N ASN A 39 -0.72 13.52 -15.41
CA ASN A 39 -0.72 12.46 -16.43
C ASN A 39 0.10 12.78 -17.68
N GLU A 40 0.24 14.04 -18.04
CA GLU A 40 1.09 14.46 -19.17
C GLU A 40 2.56 14.67 -18.77
N GLY A 41 2.91 14.11 -17.64
CA GLY A 41 4.23 14.11 -17.08
C GLY A 41 4.38 15.10 -15.95
N THR A 42 4.79 14.54 -14.87
CA THR A 42 5.20 15.18 -13.65
C THR A 42 6.18 16.32 -13.91
N THR A 43 5.99 17.43 -13.22
CA THR A 43 6.92 18.57 -13.17
C THR A 43 7.50 18.73 -11.77
N GLU A 44 8.64 19.39 -11.64
CA GLU A 44 9.26 19.71 -10.35
C GLU A 44 8.28 20.44 -9.43
N SER A 45 7.59 21.48 -9.95
CA SER A 45 6.66 22.29 -9.16
C SER A 45 5.46 21.49 -8.65
N GLN A 46 4.88 20.62 -9.47
CA GLN A 46 3.77 19.76 -9.05
C GLN A 46 4.23 18.72 -8.02
N THR A 47 5.39 18.13 -8.22
CA THR A 47 5.96 17.16 -7.27
C THR A 47 6.22 17.79 -5.92
N LEU A 48 6.80 18.99 -5.90
CA LEU A 48 7.02 19.74 -4.65
C LEU A 48 5.70 20.10 -3.96
N ALA A 49 4.67 20.48 -4.71
CA ALA A 49 3.33 20.72 -4.15
C ALA A 49 2.74 19.44 -3.52
N ASN A 50 2.85 18.31 -4.20
CA ASN A 50 2.39 17.02 -3.68
C ASN A 50 3.17 16.60 -2.41
N LEU A 51 4.49 16.77 -2.40
CA LEU A 51 5.31 16.49 -1.22
C LEU A 51 4.98 17.42 -0.05
N ASN A 52 4.63 18.68 -0.31
CA ASN A 52 4.14 19.61 0.72
C ASN A 52 2.80 19.15 1.30
N PHE A 53 1.90 18.62 0.46
CA PHE A 53 0.64 18.06 0.92
C PHE A 53 0.86 16.86 1.86
N PHE A 54 1.74 15.93 1.52
CA PHE A 54 2.06 14.80 2.40
C PHE A 54 2.82 15.25 3.67
N GLU A 55 3.66 16.28 3.59
CA GLU A 55 4.26 16.89 4.77
C GLU A 55 3.20 17.46 5.70
N TRP A 56 2.22 18.18 5.16
CA TRP A 56 1.10 18.69 5.93
C TRP A 56 0.29 17.56 6.61
N LEU A 57 -0.04 16.49 5.90
CA LEU A 57 -0.70 15.33 6.50
C LEU A 57 0.11 14.70 7.64
N ARG A 58 1.44 14.67 7.49
CA ARG A 58 2.33 14.19 8.56
C ARG A 58 2.32 15.11 9.77
N GLN A 59 2.42 16.41 9.54
CA GLN A 59 2.48 17.41 10.63
C GLN A 59 1.16 17.55 11.36
N GLU A 60 0.04 17.49 10.63
CA GLU A 60 -1.29 17.71 11.17
C GLU A 60 -1.90 16.44 11.76
N TYR A 61 -1.72 15.28 11.12
CA TYR A 61 -2.38 14.03 11.48
C TYR A 61 -1.42 12.87 11.78
N GLY A 62 -0.12 13.07 11.73
CA GLY A 62 0.87 12.02 11.96
C GLY A 62 1.00 11.01 10.81
N MET A 63 0.40 11.25 9.66
CA MET A 63 0.47 10.35 8.51
C MET A 63 1.85 10.34 7.88
N GLN A 64 2.59 9.25 7.99
CA GLN A 64 3.88 9.09 7.34
C GLN A 64 3.74 8.32 6.03
N LEU A 65 4.21 8.93 4.95
CA LEU A 65 4.45 8.27 3.67
C LEU A 65 5.90 7.76 3.64
N ASP A 66 6.14 6.56 3.10
CA ASP A 66 7.48 6.00 2.95
C ASP A 66 8.02 6.21 1.52
N ILE A 67 7.16 6.06 0.51
CA ILE A 67 7.54 6.15 -0.90
C ILE A 67 6.62 7.09 -1.65
N TYR A 68 7.21 8.02 -2.40
CA TYR A 68 6.55 8.80 -3.45
C TYR A 68 7.05 8.28 -4.80
N ALA A 69 6.22 7.52 -5.51
CA ALA A 69 6.58 6.93 -6.78
C ALA A 69 6.02 7.74 -7.96
N PHE A 70 6.91 8.09 -8.87
CA PHE A 70 6.53 8.67 -10.15
C PHE A 70 5.97 7.61 -11.08
N ASP A 71 4.87 7.91 -11.74
CA ASP A 71 4.37 7.14 -12.87
C ASP A 71 4.99 7.57 -14.20
N ALA A 72 4.46 7.08 -15.29
CA ALA A 72 4.82 7.45 -16.64
C ALA A 72 4.93 8.98 -16.81
N GLY A 73 5.90 9.44 -17.54
CA GLY A 73 6.11 10.86 -17.83
C GLY A 73 7.30 11.52 -17.17
N LEU A 74 7.98 10.88 -16.20
CA LEU A 74 9.19 11.45 -15.60
C LEU A 74 10.38 11.34 -16.55
N ILE A 75 10.79 10.11 -16.86
CA ILE A 75 11.95 9.81 -17.72
C ILE A 75 11.60 9.00 -18.96
N ASP A 76 10.34 8.69 -19.14
CA ASP A 76 9.84 8.11 -20.37
C ASP A 76 9.86 9.16 -21.47
N GLY A 77 10.47 8.83 -22.57
CA GLY A 77 10.58 9.68 -23.74
C GLY A 77 9.68 9.22 -24.86
N LYS A 78 9.90 9.78 -26.04
CA LYS A 78 9.20 9.41 -27.28
C LYS A 78 9.25 7.90 -27.57
N ASN A 79 10.25 7.22 -27.05
CA ASN A 79 10.45 5.77 -27.13
C ASN A 79 10.27 5.10 -25.77
N ILE A 80 9.48 5.71 -24.86
CA ILE A 80 9.12 5.17 -23.55
C ILE A 80 10.25 5.24 -22.51
N TYR A 81 11.50 5.26 -22.94
CA TYR A 81 12.68 5.34 -22.10
C TYR A 81 13.40 6.65 -22.33
N GLY A 82 12.92 7.69 -21.66
CA GLY A 82 13.62 8.97 -21.64
C GLY A 82 14.88 8.90 -20.79
N SER A 83 15.62 9.98 -20.84
CA SER A 83 16.81 10.19 -20.04
C SER A 83 16.64 11.45 -19.20
N ILE A 84 17.23 11.45 -18.02
CA ILE A 84 17.38 12.67 -17.20
C ILE A 84 18.20 13.75 -17.93
N ASN A 85 18.92 13.37 -19.00
CA ASN A 85 19.65 14.29 -19.86
C ASN A 85 18.81 14.85 -21.01
N SER A 86 17.59 14.33 -21.23
CA SER A 86 16.72 14.79 -22.32
C SER A 86 16.23 16.22 -22.11
N GLN A 87 15.98 16.93 -23.21
CA GLN A 87 15.41 18.28 -23.14
C GLN A 87 14.02 18.27 -22.49
N ARG A 88 13.24 17.21 -22.71
CA ARG A 88 11.93 17.02 -22.08
C ARG A 88 12.05 16.98 -20.56
N PHE A 89 12.99 16.18 -20.03
CA PHE A 89 13.23 16.12 -18.60
C PHE A 89 13.68 17.48 -18.04
N LYS A 90 14.67 18.12 -18.67
CA LYS A 90 15.18 19.43 -18.25
C LYS A 90 14.12 20.53 -18.25
N ASN A 91 13.15 20.46 -19.16
CA ASN A 91 12.03 21.40 -19.17
C ASN A 91 11.08 21.18 -17.98
N LYS A 92 10.89 19.96 -17.53
CA LYS A 92 10.03 19.61 -16.40
C LYS A 92 10.73 19.76 -15.05
N PHE A 93 12.00 19.44 -15.00
CA PHE A 93 12.88 19.51 -13.85
C PHE A 93 14.11 20.38 -14.16
N PRO A 94 13.95 21.70 -14.24
CA PRO A 94 15.02 22.59 -14.67
C PRO A 94 16.25 22.60 -13.74
N LYS A 95 16.05 22.20 -12.48
CA LYS A 95 17.11 22.03 -11.48
C LYS A 95 17.50 20.57 -11.24
N GLY A 96 17.06 19.64 -12.12
CA GLY A 96 17.23 18.21 -11.89
C GLY A 96 16.34 17.69 -10.76
N LEU A 97 16.77 16.61 -10.11
CA LEU A 97 16.02 15.96 -9.03
C LEU A 97 16.39 16.46 -7.62
N ASP A 98 17.41 17.31 -7.49
CA ASP A 98 17.96 17.69 -6.19
C ASP A 98 16.92 18.31 -5.26
N SER A 99 16.15 19.29 -5.74
CA SER A 99 15.09 19.94 -4.94
C SER A 99 14.03 18.94 -4.49
N THR A 100 13.61 18.05 -5.38
CA THR A 100 12.61 17.01 -5.11
C THR A 100 13.14 16.00 -4.10
N TYR A 101 14.35 15.52 -4.29
CA TYR A 101 15.01 14.59 -3.38
C TYR A 101 15.18 15.19 -1.97
N LEU A 102 15.69 16.42 -1.88
CA LEU A 102 15.87 17.09 -0.59
C LEU A 102 14.54 17.26 0.14
N LYS A 103 13.48 17.65 -0.57
CA LYS A 103 12.14 17.78 -0.01
C LYS A 103 11.58 16.45 0.46
N ALA A 104 11.69 15.41 -0.35
CA ALA A 104 11.27 14.06 0.03
C ALA A 104 12.03 13.57 1.27
N LYS A 105 13.36 13.70 1.27
CA LYS A 105 14.23 13.31 2.38
C LYS A 105 13.90 14.04 3.70
N GLN A 106 13.62 15.34 3.64
CA GLN A 106 13.19 16.12 4.82
C GLN A 106 11.91 15.57 5.43
N ASN A 107 11.04 14.98 4.60
CA ASN A 107 9.79 14.37 5.02
C ASN A 107 9.92 12.88 5.40
N GLY A 108 11.12 12.30 5.33
CA GLY A 108 11.33 10.88 5.53
C GLY A 108 10.76 10.01 4.40
N VAL A 109 10.58 10.60 3.21
CA VAL A 109 10.03 9.95 2.01
C VAL A 109 11.17 9.64 1.04
N ARG A 110 11.16 8.46 0.45
CA ARG A 110 12.05 8.09 -0.66
C ARG A 110 11.29 8.11 -1.98
N LEU A 111 12.03 8.20 -3.07
CA LEU A 111 11.44 8.29 -4.40
C LEU A 111 11.34 6.91 -5.06
N GLY A 112 10.35 6.75 -5.92
CA GLY A 112 10.14 5.60 -6.79
C GLY A 112 9.97 6.01 -8.25
N LEU A 113 10.19 5.06 -9.17
CA LEU A 113 10.19 5.30 -10.61
C LEU A 113 9.35 4.24 -11.33
N TRP A 114 8.56 4.69 -12.30
CA TRP A 114 7.98 3.85 -13.32
C TRP A 114 8.86 3.82 -14.59
N GLY A 115 8.92 2.68 -15.23
CA GLY A 115 9.60 2.52 -16.49
C GLY A 115 9.23 1.20 -17.15
N GLY A 116 9.83 0.92 -18.30
CA GLY A 116 9.70 -0.37 -18.94
C GLY A 116 10.93 -1.25 -18.70
N PRO A 117 10.78 -2.56 -18.85
CA PRO A 117 11.84 -3.50 -18.56
C PRO A 117 12.93 -3.54 -19.64
N ASP A 118 12.55 -3.33 -20.90
CA ASP A 118 13.43 -3.45 -22.06
C ASP A 118 13.87 -2.08 -22.58
N GLY A 119 14.49 -1.30 -21.71
CA GLY A 119 15.00 0.02 -22.04
C GLY A 119 16.47 0.09 -22.42
N PHE A 120 17.09 -1.05 -22.67
CA PHE A 120 18.52 -1.09 -22.93
C PHE A 120 18.93 -0.72 -24.36
N GLY A 121 17.94 -0.51 -25.28
CA GLY A 121 18.26 -0.30 -26.70
C GLY A 121 18.88 -1.54 -27.36
N ASP A 122 19.36 -1.38 -28.57
CA ASP A 122 19.91 -2.49 -29.37
C ASP A 122 21.44 -2.47 -29.49
N THR A 123 22.10 -1.49 -28.89
CA THR A 123 23.56 -1.36 -28.87
C THR A 123 24.08 -1.47 -27.43
N LEU A 124 25.35 -1.87 -27.31
CA LEU A 124 26.05 -1.93 -26.02
C LEU A 124 26.10 -0.54 -25.38
N GLU A 125 26.33 0.50 -26.16
CA GLU A 125 26.37 1.88 -25.67
C GLU A 125 25.04 2.32 -25.02
N SER A 126 23.92 2.07 -25.70
CA SER A 126 22.60 2.40 -25.13
C SER A 126 22.24 1.55 -23.90
N ALA A 127 22.75 0.33 -23.81
CA ALA A 127 22.61 -0.50 -22.62
C ALA A 127 23.38 0.09 -21.43
N GLU A 128 24.62 0.50 -21.64
CA GLU A 128 25.44 1.13 -20.60
C GLU A 128 24.90 2.49 -20.17
N GLU A 129 24.40 3.32 -21.09
CA GLU A 129 23.71 4.57 -20.76
C GLU A 129 22.49 4.34 -19.88
N ARG A 130 21.68 3.34 -20.20
CA ARG A 130 20.49 2.98 -19.40
C ARG A 130 20.87 2.52 -18.02
N LYS A 131 21.85 1.63 -17.92
CA LYS A 131 22.39 1.12 -16.67
C LYS A 131 22.90 2.26 -15.79
N GLU A 132 23.80 3.09 -16.33
CA GLU A 132 24.37 4.22 -15.58
C GLU A 132 23.28 5.19 -15.11
N MET A 133 22.28 5.47 -15.94
CA MET A 133 21.17 6.33 -15.54
C MET A 133 20.45 5.80 -14.32
N LEU A 134 20.01 4.53 -14.31
CA LEU A 134 19.27 3.93 -13.19
C LEU A 134 20.15 3.75 -11.94
N VAL A 135 21.40 3.34 -12.12
CA VAL A 135 22.39 3.25 -11.03
C VAL A 135 22.62 4.63 -10.40
N SER A 136 22.72 5.68 -11.22
CA SER A 136 22.91 7.04 -10.72
C SER A 136 21.74 7.55 -9.87
N LEU A 137 20.52 7.13 -10.17
CA LEU A 137 19.35 7.46 -9.34
C LEU A 137 19.49 6.87 -7.92
N CYS A 138 19.89 5.61 -7.83
CA CYS A 138 20.14 4.97 -6.54
C CYS A 138 21.34 5.59 -5.82
N ARG A 139 22.45 5.78 -6.52
CA ARG A 139 23.69 6.33 -5.97
C ARG A 139 23.55 7.77 -5.44
N ASN A 140 22.82 8.61 -6.16
CA ASN A 140 22.72 10.04 -5.82
C ASN A 140 21.49 10.35 -4.95
N TYR A 141 20.42 9.56 -5.06
CA TYR A 141 19.12 9.90 -4.49
C TYR A 141 18.45 8.76 -3.71
N ASP A 142 19.15 7.64 -3.49
CA ASP A 142 18.66 6.53 -2.66
C ASP A 142 17.22 6.10 -3.03
N TRP A 143 16.98 5.78 -4.31
CA TRP A 143 15.65 5.41 -4.78
C TRP A 143 15.17 4.12 -4.13
N ALA A 144 13.89 4.09 -3.72
CA ALA A 144 13.30 2.99 -2.97
C ALA A 144 12.58 1.96 -3.85
N LEU A 145 12.13 2.37 -5.04
CA LEU A 145 11.27 1.55 -5.88
C LEU A 145 11.51 1.79 -7.36
N PHE A 146 11.58 0.70 -8.11
CA PHE A 146 11.40 0.69 -9.55
C PHE A 146 10.19 -0.18 -9.90
N LYS A 147 9.21 0.42 -10.57
CA LYS A 147 8.08 -0.27 -11.17
C LYS A 147 8.33 -0.43 -12.66
N PHE A 148 8.54 -1.67 -13.10
CA PHE A 148 8.73 -1.96 -14.51
C PHE A 148 7.50 -2.61 -15.12
N ASP A 149 6.92 -1.92 -16.09
CA ASP A 149 5.66 -2.24 -16.71
C ASP A 149 5.87 -2.76 -18.14
N ALA A 150 5.27 -3.91 -18.43
CA ALA A 150 5.30 -4.52 -19.75
C ALA A 150 4.39 -3.84 -20.80
N VAL A 151 3.77 -2.71 -20.47
CA VAL A 151 3.08 -1.89 -21.48
C VAL A 151 4.02 -1.48 -22.64
N CYS A 152 5.31 -1.43 -22.32
CA CYS A 152 6.38 -1.12 -23.26
C CYS A 152 7.02 -2.35 -23.91
N GLY A 153 6.41 -3.50 -23.74
CA GLY A 153 6.95 -4.80 -24.10
C GLY A 153 7.61 -5.53 -22.94
N PRO A 154 7.62 -6.87 -22.97
CA PRO A 154 8.29 -7.67 -21.96
C PRO A 154 9.82 -7.48 -22.05
N LEU A 155 10.51 -7.83 -20.96
CA LEU A 155 11.96 -7.93 -20.99
C LEU A 155 12.36 -9.02 -22.00
N ARG A 156 13.17 -8.65 -23.01
CA ARG A 156 13.67 -9.59 -24.01
C ARG A 156 14.69 -10.55 -23.38
N GLU A 157 14.64 -11.82 -23.78
CA GLU A 157 15.45 -12.89 -23.19
C GLU A 157 16.96 -12.59 -23.26
N GLU A 158 17.42 -12.07 -24.38
CA GLU A 158 18.83 -11.72 -24.61
C GLU A 158 19.32 -10.55 -23.71
N LYS A 159 18.41 -9.84 -23.04
CA LYS A 159 18.73 -8.70 -22.17
C LYS A 159 18.55 -9.00 -20.68
N GLU A 160 18.11 -10.20 -20.33
CA GLU A 160 17.88 -10.56 -18.93
C GLU A 160 19.15 -10.42 -18.08
N ASP A 161 20.30 -10.84 -18.60
CA ASP A 161 21.56 -10.76 -17.85
C ASP A 161 21.98 -9.29 -17.62
N LEU A 162 21.79 -8.41 -18.58
CA LEU A 162 22.03 -6.96 -18.42
C LEU A 162 21.09 -6.34 -17.38
N PHE A 163 19.82 -6.77 -17.39
CA PHE A 163 18.84 -6.33 -16.41
C PHE A 163 19.22 -6.77 -14.99
N VAL A 164 19.60 -8.04 -14.82
CA VAL A 164 20.03 -8.58 -13.52
C VAL A 164 21.25 -7.82 -13.00
N ASP A 165 22.24 -7.58 -13.86
CA ASP A 165 23.45 -6.84 -13.51
C ASP A 165 23.12 -5.39 -13.12
N MET A 166 22.26 -4.71 -13.89
CA MET A 166 21.80 -3.35 -13.57
C MET A 166 21.12 -3.27 -12.20
N ILE A 167 20.20 -4.17 -11.91
CA ILE A 167 19.52 -4.19 -10.60
C ILE A 167 20.49 -4.52 -9.47
N GLY A 168 21.43 -5.43 -9.72
CA GLY A 168 22.52 -5.72 -8.78
C GLY A 168 23.36 -4.50 -8.46
N GLU A 169 23.74 -3.72 -9.49
CA GLU A 169 24.46 -2.45 -9.28
C GLU A 169 23.63 -1.40 -8.55
N CYS A 170 22.33 -1.25 -8.89
CA CYS A 170 21.42 -0.35 -8.16
C CYS A 170 21.39 -0.68 -6.66
N ARG A 171 21.31 -1.95 -6.33
CA ARG A 171 21.23 -2.44 -4.93
C ARG A 171 22.52 -2.29 -4.13
N LYS A 172 23.64 -1.98 -4.74
CA LYS A 172 24.85 -1.57 -4.01
C LYS A 172 24.68 -0.19 -3.33
N TYR A 173 23.80 0.65 -3.86
CA TYR A 173 23.53 1.99 -3.35
C TYR A 173 22.18 2.10 -2.63
N SER A 174 21.18 1.34 -3.09
CA SER A 174 19.87 1.20 -2.47
C SER A 174 19.61 -0.27 -2.15
N PRO A 175 20.15 -0.82 -1.04
CA PRO A 175 20.11 -2.27 -0.76
C PRO A 175 18.71 -2.86 -0.67
N ASP A 176 17.76 -2.06 -0.18
CA ASP A 176 16.35 -2.41 -0.01
C ASP A 176 15.47 -1.99 -1.20
N LEU A 177 16.07 -1.70 -2.36
CA LEU A 177 15.35 -1.32 -3.57
C LEU A 177 14.26 -2.35 -3.91
N ILE A 178 13.02 -1.92 -3.89
CA ILE A 178 11.87 -2.71 -4.32
C ILE A 178 11.80 -2.70 -5.84
N LEU A 179 11.85 -3.89 -6.43
CA LEU A 179 11.56 -4.07 -7.84
C LEU A 179 10.13 -4.59 -7.99
N LEU A 180 9.23 -3.71 -8.33
CA LEU A 180 7.85 -4.06 -8.65
C LEU A 180 7.79 -4.58 -10.07
N ASN A 181 7.51 -5.85 -10.20
CA ASN A 181 7.32 -6.51 -11.47
C ASN A 181 5.87 -6.39 -11.92
N HIS A 182 5.60 -5.45 -12.80
CA HIS A 182 4.29 -5.22 -13.35
C HIS A 182 4.17 -5.87 -14.74
N ARG A 183 3.66 -7.10 -14.79
CA ARG A 183 3.46 -7.90 -16.01
C ARG A 183 4.75 -8.29 -16.75
N LEU A 184 5.86 -8.41 -16.07
CA LEU A 184 7.07 -8.89 -16.71
C LEU A 184 7.07 -10.42 -16.76
N GLY A 185 7.30 -10.97 -17.94
CA GLY A 185 7.68 -12.37 -18.10
C GLY A 185 9.16 -12.52 -17.73
N LEU A 186 9.46 -12.52 -16.46
CA LEU A 186 10.82 -12.66 -15.97
C LEU A 186 11.20 -14.14 -15.88
N LYS A 187 12.23 -14.57 -16.59
CA LYS A 187 12.85 -15.89 -16.46
C LYS A 187 14.00 -15.83 -15.45
N LYS A 188 15.20 -15.54 -15.93
CA LYS A 188 16.39 -15.36 -15.08
C LYS A 188 16.27 -14.16 -14.15
N ALA A 189 15.68 -13.08 -14.65
CA ALA A 189 15.49 -11.85 -13.90
C ALA A 189 14.42 -11.94 -12.80
N GLU A 190 13.65 -13.02 -12.72
CA GLU A 190 12.70 -13.26 -11.63
C GLU A 190 13.33 -13.15 -10.23
N GLN A 191 14.58 -13.57 -10.10
CA GLN A 191 15.30 -13.49 -8.84
C GLN A 191 15.52 -12.07 -8.32
N CYS A 192 15.50 -11.07 -9.20
CA CYS A 192 15.66 -9.66 -8.86
C CYS A 192 14.37 -9.01 -8.39
N ALA A 193 13.21 -9.56 -8.76
CA ALA A 193 11.92 -8.99 -8.41
C ALA A 193 11.59 -9.20 -6.94
N THR A 194 11.09 -8.14 -6.28
CA THR A 194 10.63 -8.19 -4.90
C THR A 194 9.13 -8.34 -4.81
N THR A 195 8.40 -7.88 -5.82
CA THR A 195 6.95 -8.08 -5.96
C THR A 195 6.63 -8.67 -7.33
N PHE A 196 5.46 -9.31 -7.44
CA PHE A 196 5.03 -9.96 -8.66
C PHE A 196 3.56 -9.69 -8.89
N LEU A 197 3.15 -9.48 -10.14
CA LEU A 197 1.76 -9.63 -10.50
C LEU A 197 1.41 -11.12 -10.60
N TRP A 198 0.50 -11.53 -9.78
CA TRP A 198 0.04 -12.91 -9.81
C TRP A 198 -0.76 -13.18 -11.08
N GLU A 199 -0.36 -14.22 -11.82
CA GLU A 199 -1.02 -14.58 -13.08
C GLU A 199 -1.15 -13.43 -14.10
N GLY A 200 -0.30 -12.40 -14.00
CA GLY A 200 -0.35 -11.25 -14.89
C GLY A 200 -1.60 -10.38 -14.77
N LYS A 201 -2.36 -10.50 -13.69
CA LYS A 201 -3.58 -9.73 -13.46
C LYS A 201 -3.33 -8.60 -12.49
N GLU A 202 -3.73 -7.41 -12.91
CA GLU A 202 -3.82 -6.24 -12.03
C GLU A 202 -5.07 -6.33 -11.17
N SER A 203 -4.94 -5.89 -9.93
CA SER A 203 -6.06 -5.82 -9.00
C SER A 203 -6.27 -4.39 -8.50
N TYR A 204 -6.10 -3.41 -9.39
CA TYR A 204 -6.42 -2.02 -9.07
C TYR A 204 -7.92 -1.84 -8.80
N ILE A 205 -8.23 -1.12 -7.77
CA ILE A 205 -9.52 -0.48 -7.60
C ILE A 205 -9.39 0.86 -8.30
N ASP A 206 -9.62 0.82 -9.60
CA ASP A 206 -9.18 1.90 -10.44
C ASP A 206 -10.33 2.55 -11.20
N VAL A 207 -9.89 3.40 -11.95
CA VAL A 207 -10.35 4.35 -12.92
C VAL A 207 -11.15 3.77 -14.07
N ASN A 208 -10.88 2.56 -14.50
CA ASN A 208 -11.68 1.90 -15.53
C ASN A 208 -13.13 1.70 -15.09
N SER A 209 -13.40 2.02 -13.85
CA SER A 209 -14.72 2.03 -13.26
C SER A 209 -15.43 3.39 -13.29
N PHE A 210 -14.95 4.38 -14.00
CA PHE A 210 -15.61 5.69 -14.12
C PHE A 210 -17.12 5.60 -14.33
N ASN A 211 -17.54 4.73 -15.24
CA ASN A 211 -18.95 4.53 -15.55
C ASN A 211 -19.56 3.38 -14.74
N THR A 212 -18.76 2.63 -13.99
CA THR A 212 -19.22 1.41 -13.33
C THR A 212 -19.29 1.57 -11.82
N CYS A 213 -18.55 2.49 -11.23
CA CYS A 213 -18.61 2.75 -9.79
C CYS A 213 -19.92 3.40 -9.34
N ALA A 214 -20.61 4.12 -10.23
CA ALA A 214 -21.87 4.74 -9.90
C ALA A 214 -23.05 3.77 -9.76
N ALA A 215 -22.94 2.58 -10.37
CA ALA A 215 -23.99 1.57 -10.30
C ALA A 215 -23.59 0.48 -9.29
N PRO A 216 -24.37 0.25 -8.22
CA PRO A 216 -23.99 -0.66 -7.14
C PRO A 216 -23.62 -2.07 -7.59
N HIS A 217 -24.34 -2.63 -8.57
CA HIS A 217 -24.03 -3.97 -9.09
C HIS A 217 -22.68 -4.04 -9.84
N ASN A 218 -22.29 -2.97 -10.52
CA ASN A 218 -21.00 -2.86 -11.17
C ASN A 218 -19.89 -2.67 -10.14
N ARG A 219 -20.18 -1.91 -9.06
CA ARG A 219 -19.27 -1.73 -7.94
C ARG A 219 -18.91 -3.05 -7.27
N VAL A 220 -19.89 -3.92 -7.03
CA VAL A 220 -19.64 -5.28 -6.51
C VAL A 220 -18.63 -6.04 -7.38
N GLY A 221 -18.79 -5.96 -8.70
CA GLY A 221 -17.85 -6.58 -9.63
C GLY A 221 -16.44 -5.97 -9.57
N ALA A 222 -16.33 -4.64 -9.47
CA ALA A 222 -15.05 -3.94 -9.34
C ALA A 222 -14.34 -4.30 -8.03
N LEU A 223 -15.07 -4.27 -6.91
CA LEU A 223 -14.59 -4.64 -5.60
C LEU A 223 -14.16 -6.11 -5.53
N GLY A 224 -14.94 -7.01 -6.15
CA GLY A 224 -14.60 -8.43 -6.21
C GLY A 224 -13.28 -8.73 -6.94
N ARG A 225 -12.89 -7.89 -7.91
CA ARG A 225 -11.58 -8.04 -8.59
C ARG A 225 -10.41 -7.70 -7.67
N GLY A 226 -10.56 -6.68 -6.83
CA GLY A 226 -9.54 -6.26 -5.87
C GLY A 226 -9.38 -7.22 -4.69
N LEU A 227 -10.40 -7.99 -4.37
CA LEU A 227 -10.44 -8.89 -3.22
C LEU A 227 -10.15 -10.33 -3.59
N VAL A 228 -9.04 -10.60 -4.23
CA VAL A 228 -8.62 -11.98 -4.38
C VAL A 228 -8.15 -12.50 -3.05
N PRO A 229 -8.81 -13.51 -2.45
CA PRO A 229 -8.55 -13.95 -1.08
C PRO A 229 -7.32 -14.84 -0.94
N ASP A 230 -6.41 -14.81 -1.89
CA ASP A 230 -5.18 -15.56 -1.75
C ASP A 230 -4.26 -14.84 -0.76
N LEU A 231 -4.41 -15.19 0.50
CA LEU A 231 -3.63 -14.69 1.64
C LEU A 231 -2.14 -14.89 1.50
N LYS A 232 -1.72 -15.68 0.55
CA LYS A 232 -0.34 -16.07 0.34
C LYS A 232 0.36 -15.19 -0.68
N ARG A 233 -0.32 -14.19 -1.24
CA ARG A 233 0.28 -13.24 -2.18
C ARG A 233 0.93 -12.10 -1.42
N LEU A 234 2.22 -11.97 -1.60
CA LEU A 234 2.99 -10.81 -1.14
C LEU A 234 3.04 -9.70 -2.19
N THR A 235 2.47 -9.94 -3.30
CA THR A 235 2.84 -9.21 -4.47
C THR A 235 1.68 -8.46 -4.95
N GLU A 236 1.70 -7.24 -5.07
CA GLU A 236 0.76 -6.63 -5.99
C GLU A 236 0.92 -5.15 -5.93
N ASP A 237 0.96 -4.61 -7.07
CA ASP A 237 0.55 -3.27 -7.34
C ASP A 237 -0.98 -3.24 -7.15
N HIS A 238 -1.43 -3.00 -5.95
CA HIS A 238 -2.84 -3.01 -5.57
C HIS A 238 -3.17 -1.70 -4.85
N GLY A 239 -3.09 -0.61 -5.58
CA GLY A 239 -3.41 0.71 -5.05
C GLY A 239 -4.91 1.01 -5.07
N VAL A 240 -5.30 1.97 -4.25
CA VAL A 240 -6.63 2.58 -4.24
C VAL A 240 -6.57 3.96 -4.86
N CYS A 241 -7.31 4.17 -5.94
CA CYS A 241 -7.44 5.48 -6.57
C CYS A 241 -8.43 6.35 -5.82
N LEU A 242 -7.95 7.22 -4.96
CA LEU A 242 -8.81 8.05 -4.11
C LEU A 242 -9.75 8.95 -4.93
N SER A 243 -9.28 9.47 -6.07
CA SER A 243 -10.10 10.35 -6.92
C SER A 243 -11.19 9.62 -7.72
N SER A 244 -11.09 8.31 -7.87
CA SER A 244 -12.10 7.50 -8.59
C SER A 244 -13.04 6.75 -7.65
N CYS A 245 -12.63 6.53 -6.42
CA CYS A 245 -13.38 5.78 -5.42
C CYS A 245 -13.96 6.72 -4.35
N LEU A 246 -14.43 7.89 -4.73
CA LEU A 246 -14.94 8.92 -3.82
C LEU A 246 -16.03 8.41 -2.86
N ASP A 247 -16.84 7.43 -3.32
CA ASP A 247 -17.72 6.69 -2.43
C ASP A 247 -16.99 5.49 -1.83
N TYR A 248 -16.91 5.40 -0.53
CA TYR A 248 -16.33 4.24 0.15
C TYR A 248 -14.83 3.98 -0.12
N TRP A 249 -14.06 4.99 -0.48
CA TRP A 249 -12.62 4.86 -0.66
C TRP A 249 -11.93 4.34 0.62
N GLU A 250 -12.44 4.74 1.79
CA GLU A 250 -11.93 4.26 3.07
C GLU A 250 -12.14 2.76 3.28
N ASP A 251 -13.26 2.19 2.80
CA ASP A 251 -13.51 0.75 2.85
C ASP A 251 -12.51 -0.03 2.00
N GLU A 252 -12.22 0.49 0.80
CA GLU A 252 -11.24 -0.11 -0.10
C GLU A 252 -9.83 -0.03 0.48
N LEU A 253 -9.47 1.12 1.05
CA LEU A 253 -8.15 1.31 1.64
C LEU A 253 -7.95 0.47 2.90
N VAL A 254 -8.99 0.30 3.72
CA VAL A 254 -8.97 -0.63 4.87
C VAL A 254 -8.71 -2.06 4.40
N LEU A 255 -9.37 -2.51 3.34
CA LEU A 255 -9.13 -3.85 2.81
C LEU A 255 -7.75 -3.98 2.19
N GLN A 256 -7.29 -2.99 1.42
CA GLN A 256 -5.94 -2.96 0.89
C GLN A 256 -4.89 -3.04 2.00
N ALA A 257 -5.10 -2.30 3.07
CA ALA A 257 -4.15 -2.20 4.18
C ALA A 257 -4.16 -3.41 5.13
N PHE A 258 -5.31 -4.03 5.38
CA PHE A 258 -5.45 -5.02 6.46
C PHE A 258 -5.87 -6.42 6.01
N ASN A 259 -6.47 -6.57 4.83
CA ASN A 259 -6.87 -7.89 4.33
C ASN A 259 -5.70 -8.67 3.75
N ARG A 260 -4.69 -7.99 3.22
CA ARG A 260 -3.55 -8.57 2.51
C ARG A 260 -2.22 -8.27 3.17
N SER A 261 -1.23 -9.11 2.91
CA SER A 261 0.16 -8.87 3.31
C SER A 261 0.95 -8.35 2.11
N LEU A 262 0.81 -7.07 1.81
CA LEU A 262 1.45 -6.42 0.68
C LEU A 262 2.75 -5.72 1.10
N LEU A 263 3.72 -5.66 0.17
CA LEU A 263 4.93 -4.86 0.36
C LEU A 263 4.63 -3.36 0.31
N LEU A 264 3.76 -2.96 -0.61
CA LEU A 264 3.33 -1.58 -0.79
C LEU A 264 1.94 -1.42 -0.17
N SER A 265 1.92 -1.00 1.09
CA SER A 265 0.68 -0.88 1.85
C SER A 265 0.86 0.07 3.06
N PRO A 266 -0.10 0.96 3.33
CA PRO A 266 -1.20 1.34 2.41
C PRO A 266 -0.66 1.94 1.12
N GLN A 267 -1.32 1.66 -0.01
CA GLN A 267 -0.95 2.19 -1.31
C GLN A 267 -2.10 2.98 -1.90
N ILE A 268 -1.84 4.25 -2.22
CA ILE A 268 -2.83 5.16 -2.80
C ILE A 268 -2.28 5.82 -4.06
N TYR A 269 -3.19 6.22 -4.95
CA TYR A 269 -2.88 7.01 -6.13
C TYR A 269 -4.05 7.94 -6.50
N GLY A 270 -3.95 8.64 -7.61
CA GLY A 270 -4.93 9.65 -8.00
C GLY A 270 -4.66 11.00 -7.34
N ASN A 271 -5.72 11.71 -6.98
CA ASN A 271 -5.65 13.05 -6.42
C ASN A 271 -6.18 13.09 -4.96
N PRO A 272 -5.39 12.70 -3.97
CA PRO A 272 -5.85 12.66 -2.58
C PRO A 272 -6.25 14.03 -2.02
N TRP A 273 -5.74 15.12 -2.60
CA TRP A 273 -6.13 16.50 -2.25
C TRP A 273 -7.54 16.87 -2.70
N LEU A 274 -8.26 16.01 -3.43
CA LEU A 274 -9.68 16.17 -3.75
C LEU A 274 -10.62 15.66 -2.65
N LEU A 275 -10.10 14.97 -1.66
CA LEU A 275 -10.85 14.61 -0.47
C LEU A 275 -11.25 15.88 0.30
N SER A 276 -12.38 15.83 0.97
CA SER A 276 -12.82 16.92 1.84
C SER A 276 -11.99 16.96 3.14
N ASP A 277 -11.98 18.09 3.81
CA ASP A 277 -11.25 18.28 5.07
C ASP A 277 -11.65 17.25 6.16
N ARG A 278 -12.88 16.75 6.10
CA ARG A 278 -13.39 15.74 7.02
C ARG A 278 -12.81 14.34 6.79
N GLU A 279 -12.27 14.10 5.60
CA GLU A 279 -11.76 12.79 5.18
C GLU A 279 -10.27 12.63 5.47
N PHE A 280 -9.51 13.72 5.57
CA PHE A 280 -8.08 13.64 5.87
C PHE A 280 -7.74 12.95 7.20
N PRO A 281 -8.46 13.19 8.31
CA PRO A 281 -8.25 12.42 9.53
C PRO A 281 -8.42 10.92 9.32
N LYS A 282 -9.43 10.51 8.56
CA LYS A 282 -9.69 9.10 8.27
C LYS A 282 -8.60 8.48 7.43
N LEU A 283 -8.13 9.19 6.40
CA LEU A 283 -6.99 8.75 5.58
C LEU A 283 -5.76 8.53 6.46
N ALA A 284 -5.41 9.53 7.25
CA ALA A 284 -4.27 9.44 8.15
C ALA A 284 -4.42 8.31 9.18
N ARG A 285 -5.63 8.13 9.71
CA ARG A 285 -5.91 7.08 10.70
C ARG A 285 -5.67 5.68 10.15
N ILE A 286 -6.06 5.40 8.91
CA ILE A 286 -5.81 4.11 8.26
C ILE A 286 -4.31 3.86 8.13
N PHE A 287 -3.54 4.86 7.69
CA PHE A 287 -2.08 4.77 7.59
C PHE A 287 -1.43 4.54 8.95
N ASN A 288 -1.85 5.29 9.98
CA ASN A 288 -1.29 5.21 11.32
C ASN A 288 -1.61 3.85 11.99
N LEU A 289 -2.83 3.35 11.83
CA LEU A 289 -3.21 2.01 12.30
C LEU A 289 -2.41 0.91 11.58
N HIS A 290 -2.28 1.01 10.27
CA HIS A 290 -1.48 0.05 9.53
C HIS A 290 -0.01 0.05 10.01
N ARG A 291 0.60 1.21 10.18
CA ARG A 291 1.97 1.35 10.69
C ARG A 291 2.11 0.74 12.11
N LYS A 292 1.12 0.98 12.97
CA LYS A 292 1.08 0.41 14.33
C LYS A 292 1.05 -1.13 14.31
N PHE A 293 0.27 -1.71 13.41
CA PHE A 293 0.02 -3.16 13.38
C PHE A 293 0.79 -3.91 12.29
N SER A 294 1.54 -3.22 11.44
CA SER A 294 2.16 -3.83 10.24
C SER A 294 3.01 -5.06 10.56
N GLY A 295 3.69 -5.09 11.71
CA GLY A 295 4.45 -6.23 12.16
C GLY A 295 3.62 -7.49 12.47
N LEU A 296 2.32 -7.32 12.77
CA LEU A 296 1.37 -8.39 13.05
C LEU A 296 0.63 -8.89 11.80
N LEU A 297 0.60 -8.08 10.72
CA LEU A 297 -0.24 -8.37 9.55
C LEU A 297 0.35 -9.43 8.60
N VAL A 298 1.46 -10.04 8.94
CA VAL A 298 2.17 -10.99 8.07
C VAL A 298 1.41 -12.29 7.91
N ASP A 299 0.90 -12.85 9.01
CA ASP A 299 0.20 -14.13 9.01
C ASP A 299 -1.31 -13.91 8.96
N GLY A 300 -1.98 -14.67 8.10
CA GLY A 300 -3.42 -14.52 7.87
C GLY A 300 -4.14 -15.85 7.76
N ILE A 301 -5.42 -15.84 8.15
CA ILE A 301 -6.35 -16.94 8.06
C ILE A 301 -7.55 -16.46 7.26
N GLU A 302 -7.91 -17.18 6.21
CA GLU A 302 -9.20 -17.02 5.54
C GLU A 302 -10.28 -17.58 6.45
N LEU A 303 -11.27 -16.75 6.77
CA LEU A 303 -12.34 -17.15 7.68
C LEU A 303 -13.44 -17.94 6.95
N PRO A 304 -14.17 -18.81 7.66
CA PRO A 304 -15.31 -19.53 7.10
C PRO A 304 -16.36 -18.60 6.48
N SER A 305 -17.14 -19.13 5.53
CA SER A 305 -18.17 -18.37 4.80
C SER A 305 -19.24 -17.72 5.71
N ALA A 306 -19.40 -18.21 6.94
CA ALA A 306 -20.27 -17.61 7.95
C ALA A 306 -19.87 -16.18 8.33
N TYR A 307 -18.60 -15.81 8.13
CA TYR A 307 -18.10 -14.46 8.33
C TYR A 307 -18.30 -13.54 7.12
N GLY A 308 -18.89 -14.06 6.06
CA GLY A 308 -19.04 -13.36 4.80
C GLY A 308 -17.95 -13.70 3.79
N LYS A 309 -18.13 -13.20 2.57
CA LYS A 309 -17.20 -13.43 1.49
C LYS A 309 -15.94 -12.58 1.69
N TYR A 310 -14.77 -13.20 1.55
CA TYR A 310 -13.45 -12.54 1.70
C TYR A 310 -13.13 -12.04 3.11
N ALA A 311 -13.73 -12.63 4.12
CA ALA A 311 -13.37 -12.35 5.50
C ALA A 311 -12.00 -12.94 5.84
N VAL A 312 -11.14 -12.14 6.44
CA VAL A 312 -9.75 -12.49 6.75
C VAL A 312 -9.40 -12.03 8.15
N SER A 313 -8.71 -12.89 8.88
CA SER A 313 -8.10 -12.57 10.16
C SER A 313 -6.58 -12.53 10.00
N ARG A 314 -5.94 -11.42 10.35
CA ARG A 314 -4.48 -11.25 10.36
C ARG A 314 -3.98 -10.91 11.75
N GLY A 315 -2.81 -11.41 12.08
CA GLY A 315 -2.17 -11.14 13.37
C GLY A 315 -1.38 -12.33 13.87
N ASP A 316 -1.03 -12.30 15.14
CA ASP A 316 -0.41 -13.40 15.86
C ASP A 316 -1.44 -14.14 16.74
N ASP A 317 -0.97 -15.04 17.60
CA ASP A 317 -1.77 -15.85 18.50
C ASP A 317 -2.52 -15.06 19.60
N LYS A 318 -2.11 -13.83 19.84
CA LYS A 318 -2.68 -12.96 20.88
C LYS A 318 -3.53 -11.81 20.34
N THR A 319 -3.20 -11.33 19.15
CA THR A 319 -3.86 -10.14 18.57
C THR A 319 -4.25 -10.40 17.12
N ARG A 320 -5.52 -10.16 16.83
CA ARG A 320 -6.10 -10.37 15.49
C ARG A 320 -6.80 -9.11 15.01
N LEU A 321 -6.54 -8.76 13.76
CA LEU A 321 -7.28 -7.77 13.00
C LEU A 321 -8.10 -8.51 11.94
N ILE A 322 -9.41 -8.37 12.02
CA ILE A 322 -10.36 -9.10 11.18
C ILE A 322 -11.01 -8.11 10.25
N THR A 323 -10.86 -8.34 8.95
CA THR A 323 -11.57 -7.59 7.92
C THR A 323 -12.79 -8.36 7.49
N LEU A 324 -13.94 -7.69 7.52
CA LEU A 324 -15.20 -8.19 6.99
C LEU A 324 -15.64 -7.31 5.82
N ARG A 325 -16.37 -7.89 4.88
CA ARG A 325 -16.93 -7.18 3.74
C ARG A 325 -18.35 -7.64 3.45
N ASN A 326 -19.26 -6.69 3.34
CA ASN A 326 -20.61 -6.94 2.84
C ASN A 326 -20.71 -6.48 1.38
N LEU A 327 -20.96 -7.41 0.46
CA LEU A 327 -21.17 -7.12 -0.96
C LEU A 327 -22.64 -7.26 -1.37
N THR A 328 -23.56 -7.14 -0.41
CA THR A 328 -25.00 -7.27 -0.64
C THR A 328 -25.73 -5.96 -0.33
N TRP A 329 -27.00 -5.92 -0.71
CA TRP A 329 -27.89 -4.78 -0.46
C TRP A 329 -28.44 -4.73 0.98
N GLU A 330 -28.32 -5.84 1.71
CA GLU A 330 -28.88 -5.97 3.07
C GLU A 330 -27.76 -5.92 4.11
N PRO A 331 -27.99 -5.33 5.29
CA PRO A 331 -27.07 -5.43 6.40
C PRO A 331 -26.80 -6.88 6.78
N GLN A 332 -25.57 -7.25 6.98
CA GLN A 332 -25.17 -8.60 7.38
C GLN A 332 -24.75 -8.61 8.85
N LYS A 333 -25.41 -9.46 9.63
CA LYS A 333 -24.99 -9.77 11.00
C LYS A 333 -23.97 -10.89 10.97
N VAL A 334 -22.81 -10.61 11.54
CA VAL A 334 -21.70 -11.56 11.62
C VAL A 334 -21.40 -11.82 13.09
N LYS A 335 -21.33 -13.08 13.45
CA LYS A 335 -20.98 -13.53 14.79
C LYS A 335 -19.52 -13.96 14.80
N ILE A 336 -18.67 -13.16 15.42
CA ILE A 336 -17.23 -13.40 15.55
C ILE A 336 -17.01 -14.23 16.82
N VAL A 337 -16.49 -15.45 16.68
CA VAL A 337 -16.16 -16.32 17.80
C VAL A 337 -14.71 -16.09 18.21
N LEU A 338 -14.49 -15.74 19.47
CA LEU A 338 -13.18 -15.34 20.00
C LEU A 338 -12.37 -16.57 20.40
N ASN A 339 -11.90 -17.33 19.42
CA ASN A 339 -11.18 -18.58 19.65
C ASN A 339 -10.17 -18.86 18.50
N HIS A 340 -9.71 -20.10 18.41
CA HIS A 340 -8.76 -20.54 17.40
C HIS A 340 -9.26 -20.39 15.92
N GLU A 341 -10.56 -20.30 15.71
CA GLU A 341 -11.13 -20.10 14.36
C GLU A 341 -10.68 -18.77 13.75
N ILE A 342 -10.56 -17.74 14.58
CA ILE A 342 -9.98 -16.45 14.16
C ILE A 342 -8.46 -16.35 14.38
N GLY A 343 -7.82 -17.42 14.87
CA GLY A 343 -6.39 -17.51 15.12
C GLY A 343 -5.94 -17.03 16.48
N LEU A 344 -6.83 -16.92 17.47
CA LEU A 344 -6.45 -16.65 18.86
C LEU A 344 -6.14 -17.95 19.59
N GLU A 345 -5.06 -17.96 20.36
CA GLU A 345 -4.80 -19.01 21.36
C GLU A 345 -5.66 -18.81 22.60
N GLU A 346 -5.79 -19.90 23.39
CA GLU A 346 -6.57 -19.88 24.61
C GLU A 346 -6.02 -18.85 25.61
N CYS A 347 -6.90 -17.97 26.06
CA CYS A 347 -6.59 -16.89 26.98
C CYS A 347 -7.77 -16.63 27.91
N LYS A 348 -7.57 -15.85 28.96
CA LYS A 348 -8.65 -15.55 29.90
C LYS A 348 -9.62 -14.53 29.35
N HIS A 349 -9.09 -13.43 28.82
CA HIS A 349 -9.86 -12.29 28.37
C HIS A 349 -9.39 -11.81 27.01
N VAL A 350 -10.35 -11.36 26.20
CA VAL A 350 -10.12 -10.78 24.88
C VAL A 350 -10.76 -9.40 24.85
N LYS A 351 -9.97 -8.38 24.62
CA LYS A 351 -10.46 -7.00 24.38
C LYS A 351 -10.88 -6.87 22.94
N CYS A 352 -12.08 -6.35 22.70
CA CYS A 352 -12.65 -6.18 21.39
C CYS A 352 -12.97 -4.73 21.09
N ARG A 353 -12.68 -4.33 19.83
CA ARG A 353 -12.95 -2.97 19.36
C ARG A 353 -13.17 -2.96 17.84
N LEU A 354 -13.89 -1.96 17.37
CA LEU A 354 -13.96 -1.61 15.95
C LEU A 354 -13.01 -0.45 15.67
N TYR A 355 -12.31 -0.51 14.54
CA TYR A 355 -11.53 0.58 13.99
C TYR A 355 -12.16 1.19 12.73
N HIS A 356 -13.05 0.45 12.06
CA HIS A 356 -13.75 0.89 10.85
C HIS A 356 -15.13 0.24 10.77
N PRO A 357 -16.19 0.92 10.31
CA PRO A 357 -16.21 2.28 9.71
C PRO A 357 -16.05 3.42 10.71
N VAL A 358 -16.44 3.21 11.96
CA VAL A 358 -16.23 4.13 13.10
C VAL A 358 -15.52 3.38 14.21
N GLU A 359 -14.83 4.09 15.07
CA GLU A 359 -14.19 3.45 16.21
C GLU A 359 -15.19 3.27 17.35
N ARG A 360 -15.16 2.08 17.96
CA ARG A 360 -15.99 1.73 19.13
C ARG A 360 -15.28 0.72 20.00
N ILE A 361 -15.23 0.94 21.29
CA ILE A 361 -14.81 -0.07 22.26
C ILE A 361 -16.01 -0.98 22.51
N LEU A 362 -15.87 -2.26 22.19
CA LEU A 362 -16.93 -3.26 22.34
C LEU A 362 -16.94 -3.89 23.73
N GLY A 363 -15.79 -3.89 24.40
CA GLY A 363 -15.63 -4.43 25.75
C GLY A 363 -14.64 -5.59 25.84
N ILE A 364 -14.73 -6.31 26.95
CA ILE A 364 -13.89 -7.44 27.29
C ILE A 364 -14.77 -8.69 27.38
N TYR A 365 -14.35 -9.74 26.71
CA TYR A 365 -15.04 -11.02 26.59
C TYR A 365 -14.15 -12.14 27.07
N ASN A 366 -14.71 -13.31 27.38
CA ASN A 366 -13.94 -14.51 27.63
C ASN A 366 -13.59 -15.22 26.32
N TYR A 367 -12.50 -15.95 26.32
CA TYR A 367 -12.17 -16.84 25.20
C TYR A 367 -13.33 -17.82 24.93
N GLY A 368 -13.68 -18.04 23.69
CA GLY A 368 -14.81 -18.86 23.26
C GLY A 368 -16.15 -18.12 23.19
N GLU A 369 -16.27 -16.95 23.79
CA GLU A 369 -17.47 -16.10 23.61
C GLU A 369 -17.51 -15.52 22.18
N SER A 370 -18.64 -14.95 21.84
CA SER A 370 -18.84 -14.35 20.52
C SER A 370 -19.35 -12.92 20.60
N VAL A 371 -18.90 -12.12 19.66
CA VAL A 371 -19.32 -10.74 19.44
C VAL A 371 -20.11 -10.66 18.15
N GLU A 372 -21.36 -10.18 18.21
CA GLU A 372 -22.16 -9.92 17.02
C GLU A 372 -21.91 -8.49 16.54
N VAL A 373 -21.58 -8.36 15.26
CA VAL A 373 -21.39 -7.08 14.57
C VAL A 373 -22.27 -7.01 13.33
N THR A 374 -22.64 -5.80 12.91
CA THR A 374 -23.45 -5.59 11.70
C THR A 374 -22.60 -4.86 10.67
N VAL A 375 -22.37 -5.49 9.53
CA VAL A 375 -21.71 -4.89 8.38
C VAL A 375 -22.76 -4.34 7.44
N LEU A 376 -22.76 -3.03 7.24
CA LEU A 376 -23.74 -2.35 6.39
C LEU A 376 -23.57 -2.72 4.90
N PRO A 377 -24.59 -2.52 4.05
CA PRO A 377 -24.51 -2.79 2.62
C PRO A 377 -23.31 -2.12 1.97
N PHE A 378 -22.54 -2.87 1.20
CA PHE A 378 -21.34 -2.45 0.48
C PHE A 378 -20.20 -1.88 1.32
N ARG A 379 -20.30 -1.97 2.66
CA ARG A 379 -19.25 -1.49 3.57
C ARG A 379 -18.30 -2.62 3.96
N SER A 380 -17.13 -2.23 4.42
CA SER A 380 -16.19 -3.11 5.11
C SER A 380 -16.18 -2.81 6.61
N MET A 381 -15.53 -3.68 7.36
CA MET A 381 -15.32 -3.50 8.79
C MET A 381 -13.92 -3.95 9.16
N LEU A 382 -13.27 -3.22 10.07
CA LEU A 382 -12.04 -3.63 10.71
C LEU A 382 -12.30 -3.86 12.19
N PHE A 383 -12.34 -5.14 12.56
CA PHE A 383 -12.52 -5.59 13.95
C PHE A 383 -11.18 -5.98 14.55
N TYR A 384 -10.96 -5.63 15.79
CA TYR A 384 -9.77 -5.94 16.57
C TYR A 384 -10.15 -6.80 17.76
N ALA A 385 -9.37 -7.87 17.97
CA ALA A 385 -9.46 -8.75 19.13
C ALA A 385 -8.07 -8.98 19.71
N SER A 386 -7.86 -8.74 20.99
CA SER A 386 -6.55 -8.95 21.60
C SER A 386 -6.62 -9.41 23.04
N ALA A 387 -5.78 -10.38 23.36
CA ALA A 387 -5.44 -10.76 24.73
C ALA A 387 -4.28 -9.92 25.29
N ASP A 388 -3.61 -9.12 24.47
CA ASP A 388 -2.46 -8.30 24.87
C ASP A 388 -2.92 -6.93 25.37
N GLU A 389 -2.61 -6.64 26.61
CA GLU A 389 -2.95 -5.35 27.24
C GLU A 389 -2.09 -4.19 26.71
N SER A 390 -0.88 -4.49 26.26
CA SER A 390 0.09 -3.47 25.81
C SER A 390 -0.31 -2.78 24.50
N LEU A 391 -1.18 -3.42 23.72
CA LEU A 391 -1.65 -2.89 22.44
C LEU A 391 -2.93 -2.07 22.54
N ASP A 392 -3.43 -1.83 23.74
CA ASP A 392 -4.59 -0.96 23.96
C ASP A 392 -4.33 0.44 23.37
N GLY A 393 -5.24 0.85 22.55
CA GLY A 393 -5.22 2.17 21.94
C GLY A 393 -6.10 3.14 22.71
N ILE A 394 -5.97 4.41 22.37
CA ILE A 394 -6.83 5.48 22.84
C ILE A 394 -8.27 5.19 22.40
N GLY A 395 -9.23 5.47 23.27
CA GLY A 395 -10.63 5.31 22.95
C GLY A 395 -11.55 5.87 24.04
N VAL A 396 -12.83 5.94 23.70
CA VAL A 396 -13.91 6.35 24.59
C VAL A 396 -14.92 5.21 24.69
N GLU A 397 -15.26 4.80 25.90
CA GLU A 397 -16.25 3.76 26.12
C GLU A 397 -17.66 4.32 26.01
N GLY A 398 -18.60 3.49 25.57
CA GLY A 398 -20.03 3.78 25.56
C GLY A 398 -20.53 4.63 24.40
N THR A 399 -19.68 5.04 23.49
CA THR A 399 -20.07 5.79 22.30
C THR A 399 -19.18 5.45 21.11
N ASP A 400 -19.65 5.77 19.92
CA ASP A 400 -18.82 5.80 18.71
C ASP A 400 -17.96 7.06 18.71
N PHE A 401 -16.78 6.96 18.12
CA PHE A 401 -15.87 8.08 18.04
C PHE A 401 -14.98 7.99 16.79
N GLU A 402 -14.36 9.10 16.47
CA GLU A 402 -13.31 9.20 15.46
C GLU A 402 -12.09 9.86 16.08
N ILE A 403 -10.91 9.33 15.83
CA ILE A 403 -9.67 9.99 16.20
C ILE A 403 -9.31 10.95 15.07
N ILE A 404 -9.38 12.24 15.37
CA ILE A 404 -9.09 13.31 14.41
C ILE A 404 -7.59 13.55 14.34
N LYS A 405 -6.91 13.61 15.50
CA LYS A 405 -5.47 13.81 15.59
C LYS A 405 -4.84 12.87 16.59
N ASP A 406 -3.78 12.20 16.16
CA ASP A 406 -2.94 11.35 17.00
C ASP A 406 -1.48 11.54 16.57
N VAL A 407 -0.94 12.69 16.94
CA VAL A 407 0.43 13.08 16.60
C VAL A 407 1.28 13.02 17.86
N ALA A 408 2.39 12.29 17.79
CA ALA A 408 3.29 12.13 18.91
C ALA A 408 3.71 13.48 19.54
N GLY A 409 3.54 13.60 20.85
CA GLY A 409 3.85 14.81 21.62
C GLY A 409 2.83 15.94 21.50
N LYS A 410 1.70 15.74 20.84
CA LYS A 410 0.59 16.67 20.78
C LYS A 410 -0.64 16.11 21.51
N PRO A 411 -1.59 16.96 21.97
CA PRO A 411 -2.87 16.51 22.48
C PRO A 411 -3.63 15.70 21.42
N ILE A 412 -4.28 14.63 21.86
CA ILE A 412 -5.12 13.83 21.00
C ILE A 412 -6.47 14.52 20.85
N GLU A 413 -6.97 14.58 19.62
CA GLU A 413 -8.27 15.14 19.28
C GLU A 413 -9.22 14.02 18.86
N ILE A 414 -10.35 13.91 19.57
CA ILE A 414 -11.37 12.89 19.35
C ILE A 414 -12.70 13.56 19.09
N ASN A 415 -13.39 13.15 18.04
CA ASN A 415 -14.77 13.51 17.77
C ASN A 415 -15.70 12.42 18.30
N LEU A 416 -16.62 12.78 19.19
CA LEU A 416 -17.64 11.86 19.69
C LEU A 416 -18.84 11.87 18.75
N LEU A 417 -19.22 10.69 18.30
CA LEU A 417 -20.38 10.50 17.45
C LEU A 417 -21.55 10.16 18.34
N GLY A 418 -22.44 11.14 18.57
CA GLY A 418 -23.63 10.94 19.38
C GLY A 418 -24.55 9.89 18.78
N PHE A 419 -25.28 9.16 19.63
CA PHE A 419 -26.39 8.34 19.16
C PHE A 419 -27.48 9.29 18.62
N ALA A 420 -27.81 9.15 17.33
CA ALA A 420 -28.98 9.78 16.74
C ALA A 420 -30.24 8.99 17.07
#